data_68a035dd7408b415b523a1ef93db57b4
#
_entry.id   68a035dd7408b415b523a1ef93db57b4
#
_cell.length_a   1.000
_cell.length_b   1.000
_cell.length_c   1.000
_cell.angle_alpha   90.00
_cell.angle_beta   90.00
_cell.angle_gamma   90.00
#
_symmetry.space_group_name_H-M   'P 1'
#
loop_
_entity.id
_entity.type
_entity.pdbx_description
1 polymer ?
#
loop_
_entity_poly.entity_id
_entity_poly.type
_entity_poly.pdbx_seq_one_letter_code
_entity_poly.pdbx_strand_id
1 'polypeptide(L)'
;MLVSSRGKIIEFWSRAHTGPICFAQDFDTKVYWPKLKAITKKWGITYDPSQMIPCDDDLLDRLWRAAIEMVLEVGVLCTDTQRLITFTEQEVMDVIDNIPDSYTMGSGKDAILCTHRGFEDYEHRKNPVFLTGRILGPISEDLYEKVCWSYIQEPLVDYIAFQGNLTKIHNVPVTPNSPWEMLAEMKCISIVKDVCRRACRPDFADGGIRTLALSAQTVA
;
A
#
# COMPACT_ATOMS: atom_id res chain seq x y z
N MET A 1 28.17 2.23 3.39
CA MET A 1 27.50 1.65 4.58
C MET A 1 26.01 1.62 4.27
N LEU A 2 25.45 0.45 3.94
CA LEU A 2 24.02 0.33 3.65
C LEU A 2 23.25 0.61 4.94
N VAL A 3 22.64 1.78 5.04
CA VAL A 3 21.68 2.10 6.10
C VAL A 3 20.54 1.10 5.97
N SER A 4 20.25 0.36 7.02
CA SER A 4 19.14 -0.60 6.99
C SER A 4 17.85 0.13 6.58
N SER A 5 16.92 -0.58 5.94
CA SER A 5 15.62 -0.02 5.54
C SER A 5 14.89 0.69 6.71
N ARG A 6 15.06 0.21 7.93
CA ARG A 6 14.56 0.85 9.15
C ARG A 6 15.20 2.21 9.44
N GLY A 7 16.49 2.36 9.18
CA GLY A 7 17.19 3.64 9.34
C GLY A 7 16.68 4.69 8.35
N LYS A 8 16.42 4.30 7.12
CA LYS A 8 15.86 5.19 6.10
C LYS A 8 14.44 5.70 6.48
N ILE A 9 13.60 4.85 7.05
CA ILE A 9 12.26 5.27 7.52
C ILE A 9 12.37 6.35 8.61
N ILE A 10 13.27 6.19 9.56
CA ILE A 10 13.47 7.18 10.63
C ILE A 10 13.99 8.50 10.05
N GLU A 11 14.90 8.44 9.10
CA GLU A 11 15.43 9.61 8.42
C GLU A 11 14.34 10.37 7.65
N PHE A 12 13.52 9.67 6.84
CA PHE A 12 12.40 10.29 6.14
C PHE A 12 11.37 10.88 7.10
N TRP A 13 11.09 10.18 8.20
CA TRP A 13 10.20 10.70 9.23
C TRP A 13 10.74 11.96 9.89
N SER A 14 12.05 12.05 10.11
CA SER A 14 12.67 13.27 10.65
C SER A 14 12.46 14.48 9.71
N ARG A 15 12.46 14.26 8.39
CA ARG A 15 12.19 15.31 7.39
C ARG A 15 10.75 15.83 7.46
N ALA A 16 9.79 15.02 7.91
CA ALA A 16 8.43 15.49 8.17
C ALA A 16 8.37 16.54 9.29
N HIS A 17 9.39 16.63 10.14
CA HIS A 17 9.49 17.63 11.21
C HIS A 17 10.46 18.78 10.89
N THR A 18 11.40 18.59 9.98
CA THR A 18 12.46 19.55 9.67
C THR A 18 12.37 20.13 8.25
N GLY A 19 11.56 19.54 7.38
CA GLY A 19 11.41 19.97 5.99
C GLY A 19 10.76 21.35 5.84
N PRO A 20 10.71 21.89 4.61
CA PRO A 20 10.09 23.18 4.34
C PRO A 20 8.62 23.21 4.76
N ILE A 21 8.18 24.33 5.33
CA ILE A 21 6.78 24.52 5.69
C ILE A 21 5.94 24.65 4.41
N CYS A 22 4.86 23.87 4.32
CA CYS A 22 3.89 23.92 3.26
C CYS A 22 2.50 23.59 3.83
N PHE A 23 1.60 24.55 3.78
CA PHE A 23 0.25 24.34 4.27
C PHE A 23 -0.57 23.51 3.25
N ALA A 24 -1.37 22.58 3.75
CA ALA A 24 -2.19 21.71 2.91
C ALA A 24 -3.07 22.49 1.93
N GLN A 25 -3.61 23.65 2.35
CA GLN A 25 -4.42 24.52 1.49
C GLN A 25 -3.66 25.09 0.28
N ASP A 26 -2.33 25.26 0.44
CA ASP A 26 -1.47 25.82 -0.60
C ASP A 26 -0.80 24.74 -1.45
N PHE A 27 -0.69 23.52 -0.92
CA PHE A 27 0.02 22.44 -1.60
C PHE A 27 -0.53 22.16 -2.99
N ASP A 28 -1.83 21.91 -3.10
CA ASP A 28 -2.45 21.57 -4.39
C ASP A 28 -2.35 22.71 -5.39
N THR A 29 -2.63 23.94 -4.95
CA THR A 29 -2.77 25.09 -5.84
C THR A 29 -1.44 25.77 -6.19
N LYS A 30 -0.49 25.80 -5.26
CA LYS A 30 0.79 26.52 -5.43
C LYS A 30 1.98 25.61 -5.73
N VAL A 31 1.91 24.34 -5.35
CA VAL A 31 3.03 23.39 -5.54
C VAL A 31 2.66 22.33 -6.56
N TYR A 32 1.67 21.48 -6.29
CA TYR A 32 1.35 20.30 -7.09
C TYR A 32 0.88 20.66 -8.51
N TRP A 33 -0.22 21.41 -8.64
CA TRP A 33 -0.79 21.74 -9.95
C TRP A 33 0.13 22.51 -10.88
N PRO A 34 0.84 23.57 -10.43
CA PRO A 34 1.78 24.26 -11.29
C PRO A 34 2.91 23.35 -11.80
N LYS A 35 3.47 22.51 -10.92
CA LYS A 35 4.53 21.57 -11.29
C LYS A 35 4.01 20.50 -12.25
N LEU A 36 2.86 19.90 -11.97
CA LEU A 36 2.26 18.91 -12.85
C LEU A 36 2.06 19.46 -14.25
N LYS A 37 1.50 20.66 -14.40
CA LYS A 37 1.31 21.32 -15.71
C LYS A 37 2.63 21.61 -16.42
N ALA A 38 3.63 22.06 -15.69
CA ALA A 38 4.94 22.36 -16.26
C ALA A 38 5.63 21.07 -16.76
N ILE A 39 5.63 20.01 -15.95
CA ILE A 39 6.28 18.74 -16.25
C ILE A 39 5.57 18.02 -17.39
N THR A 40 4.23 17.94 -17.37
CA THR A 40 3.47 17.31 -18.47
C THR A 40 3.68 18.03 -19.79
N LYS A 41 3.75 19.38 -19.77
CA LYS A 41 4.07 20.17 -20.96
C LYS A 41 5.52 19.93 -21.43
N LYS A 42 6.50 19.93 -20.52
CA LYS A 42 7.91 19.70 -20.80
C LYS A 42 8.14 18.36 -21.50
N TRP A 43 7.50 17.30 -21.03
CA TRP A 43 7.64 15.95 -21.55
C TRP A 43 6.66 15.61 -22.67
N GLY A 44 5.80 16.56 -23.09
CA GLY A 44 4.82 16.34 -24.16
C GLY A 44 3.85 15.22 -23.86
N ILE A 45 3.42 15.09 -22.58
CA ILE A 45 2.51 14.05 -22.14
C ILE A 45 1.08 14.52 -22.40
N THR A 46 0.37 13.78 -23.25
CA THR A 46 -1.04 14.01 -23.57
C THR A 46 -1.82 12.71 -23.43
N TYR A 47 -3.02 12.80 -22.91
CA TYR A 47 -3.93 11.66 -22.84
C TYR A 47 -4.72 11.53 -24.14
N ASP A 48 -4.70 10.34 -24.74
CA ASP A 48 -5.54 9.99 -25.88
C ASP A 48 -6.73 9.14 -25.41
N PRO A 49 -7.96 9.69 -25.38
CA PRO A 49 -9.13 8.96 -24.91
C PRO A 49 -9.54 7.79 -25.82
N SER A 50 -8.99 7.69 -27.03
CA SER A 50 -9.22 6.56 -27.93
C SER A 50 -8.46 5.30 -27.52
N GLN A 51 -7.42 5.45 -26.71
CA GLN A 51 -6.58 4.37 -26.18
C GLN A 51 -6.81 4.20 -24.67
N MET A 52 -7.47 3.12 -24.29
CA MET A 52 -7.71 2.84 -22.86
C MET A 52 -6.40 2.59 -22.10
N ILE A 53 -5.48 1.86 -22.71
CA ILE A 53 -4.14 1.57 -22.17
C ILE A 53 -3.13 1.96 -23.25
N PRO A 54 -2.31 2.99 -23.03
CA PRO A 54 -1.26 3.36 -23.97
C PRO A 54 -0.17 2.27 -23.99
N CYS A 55 0.23 1.85 -25.19
CA CYS A 55 1.28 0.88 -25.44
C CYS A 55 2.45 1.49 -26.24
N ASP A 56 2.57 2.81 -26.25
CA ASP A 56 3.66 3.52 -26.92
C ASP A 56 4.85 3.62 -25.96
N ASP A 57 5.93 2.90 -26.27
CA ASP A 57 7.14 2.84 -25.44
C ASP A 57 7.78 4.22 -25.24
N ASP A 58 7.78 5.08 -26.25
CA ASP A 58 8.29 6.44 -26.13
C ASP A 58 7.45 7.27 -25.14
N LEU A 59 6.14 7.12 -25.16
CA LEU A 59 5.26 7.75 -24.18
C LEU A 59 5.52 7.20 -22.78
N LEU A 60 5.69 5.89 -22.63
CA LEU A 60 5.97 5.26 -21.33
C LEU A 60 7.31 5.72 -20.76
N ASP A 61 8.35 5.83 -21.57
CA ASP A 61 9.65 6.35 -21.15
C ASP A 61 9.57 7.82 -20.72
N ARG A 62 8.83 8.65 -21.45
CA ARG A 62 8.59 10.05 -21.08
C ARG A 62 7.79 10.16 -19.78
N LEU A 63 6.77 9.33 -19.60
CA LEU A 63 5.98 9.26 -18.35
C LEU A 63 6.86 8.86 -17.16
N TRP A 64 7.75 7.87 -17.34
CA TRP A 64 8.67 7.46 -16.29
C TRP A 64 9.59 8.60 -15.84
N ARG A 65 10.23 9.28 -16.80
CA ARG A 65 11.10 10.44 -16.50
C ARG A 65 10.34 11.58 -15.85
N ALA A 66 9.13 11.87 -16.35
CA ALA A 66 8.28 12.88 -15.78
C ALA A 66 7.83 12.54 -14.34
N ALA A 67 7.57 11.26 -14.05
CA ALA A 67 7.21 10.80 -12.71
C ALA A 67 8.36 10.97 -11.72
N ILE A 68 9.59 10.64 -12.10
CA ILE A 68 10.77 10.89 -11.27
C ILE A 68 10.93 12.40 -11.01
N GLU A 69 10.88 13.23 -12.07
CA GLU A 69 10.97 14.69 -11.92
C GLU A 69 9.84 15.22 -11.00
N MET A 70 8.64 14.69 -11.11
CA MET A 70 7.51 15.07 -10.26
C MET A 70 7.78 14.78 -8.79
N VAL A 71 8.32 13.61 -8.46
CA VAL A 71 8.69 13.26 -7.07
C VAL A 71 9.76 14.21 -6.52
N LEU A 72 10.76 14.55 -7.33
CA LEU A 72 11.86 15.43 -6.92
C LEU A 72 11.40 16.89 -6.72
N GLU A 73 10.54 17.36 -7.60
CA GLU A 73 10.10 18.76 -7.61
C GLU A 73 8.98 19.05 -6.60
N VAL A 74 8.13 18.08 -6.31
CA VAL A 74 6.96 18.24 -5.43
C VAL A 74 7.23 17.74 -4.03
N GLY A 75 7.88 16.56 -3.91
CA GLY A 75 8.03 15.87 -2.63
C GLY A 75 6.70 15.30 -2.13
N VAL A 76 6.63 15.02 -0.84
CA VAL A 76 5.45 14.49 -0.15
C VAL A 76 5.03 15.42 0.98
N LEU A 77 3.78 15.83 0.98
CA LEU A 77 3.24 16.67 2.06
C LEU A 77 2.90 15.80 3.29
N CYS A 78 3.50 16.13 4.43
CA CYS A 78 3.04 15.65 5.72
C CYS A 78 1.96 16.61 6.26
N THR A 79 0.71 16.18 6.25
CA THR A 79 -0.42 17.02 6.65
C THR A 79 -0.42 17.36 8.15
N ASP A 80 0.09 16.45 8.99
CA ASP A 80 0.14 16.66 10.44
C ASP A 80 1.11 17.78 10.85
N THR A 81 2.27 17.81 10.19
CA THR A 81 3.32 18.80 10.48
C THR A 81 3.30 20.00 9.54
N GLN A 82 2.48 19.96 8.49
CA GLN A 82 2.41 20.98 7.44
C GLN A 82 3.79 21.25 6.80
N ARG A 83 4.50 20.15 6.46
CA ARG A 83 5.86 20.21 5.90
C ARG A 83 6.01 19.27 4.72
N LEU A 84 6.91 19.63 3.81
CA LEU A 84 7.31 18.79 2.69
C LEU A 84 8.47 17.88 3.06
N ILE A 85 8.34 16.62 2.70
CA ILE A 85 9.42 15.65 2.68
C ILE A 85 9.98 15.66 1.26
N THR A 86 11.20 16.12 1.09
CA THR A 86 11.88 16.18 -0.19
C THR A 86 12.88 15.04 -0.34
N PHE A 87 13.15 14.67 -1.58
CA PHE A 87 14.06 13.57 -1.93
C PHE A 87 15.14 14.06 -2.87
N THR A 88 16.31 13.45 -2.83
CA THR A 88 17.33 13.61 -3.86
C THR A 88 17.13 12.55 -4.96
N GLU A 89 17.63 12.84 -6.16
CA GLU A 89 17.58 11.90 -7.28
C GLU A 89 18.26 10.58 -6.91
N GLN A 90 19.41 10.64 -6.25
CA GLN A 90 20.14 9.44 -5.81
C GLN A 90 19.30 8.58 -4.85
N GLU A 91 18.57 9.20 -3.92
CA GLU A 91 17.68 8.45 -2.99
C GLU A 91 16.55 7.74 -3.75
N VAL A 92 15.96 8.39 -4.74
CA VAL A 92 14.89 7.80 -5.55
C VAL A 92 15.43 6.65 -6.38
N MET A 93 16.56 6.84 -7.07
CA MET A 93 17.19 5.80 -7.88
C MET A 93 17.66 4.63 -7.02
N ASP A 94 18.29 4.88 -5.88
CA ASP A 94 18.71 3.82 -4.95
C ASP A 94 17.53 2.93 -4.50
N VAL A 95 16.34 3.51 -4.31
CA VAL A 95 15.15 2.73 -3.95
C VAL A 95 14.70 1.88 -5.13
N ILE A 96 14.64 2.45 -6.33
CA ILE A 96 14.22 1.76 -7.56
C ILE A 96 15.18 0.58 -7.85
N ASP A 97 16.50 0.82 -7.80
CA ASP A 97 17.50 -0.19 -8.09
C ASP A 97 17.56 -1.33 -7.07
N ASN A 98 17.05 -1.10 -5.86
CA ASN A 98 17.03 -2.08 -4.77
C ASN A 98 15.63 -2.67 -4.49
N ILE A 99 14.65 -2.45 -5.36
CA ILE A 99 13.36 -3.14 -5.26
C ILE A 99 13.59 -4.64 -5.48
N PRO A 100 13.16 -5.50 -4.53
CA PRO A 100 13.34 -6.94 -4.71
C PRO A 100 12.48 -7.47 -5.87
N ASP A 101 13.07 -8.27 -6.76
CA ASP A 101 12.36 -8.91 -7.88
C ASP A 101 11.36 -9.97 -7.42
N SER A 102 11.55 -10.48 -6.22
CA SER A 102 10.67 -11.50 -5.64
C SER A 102 10.63 -11.44 -4.12
N TYR A 103 9.54 -11.89 -3.55
CA TYR A 103 9.40 -12.10 -2.11
C TYR A 103 8.46 -13.27 -1.83
N THR A 104 8.66 -13.94 -0.69
CA THR A 104 7.81 -15.04 -0.26
C THR A 104 6.77 -14.55 0.72
N MET A 105 5.50 -14.86 0.44
CA MET A 105 4.37 -14.66 1.35
C MET A 105 3.97 -15.99 1.98
N GLY A 106 3.49 -15.93 3.24
CA GLY A 106 3.19 -17.14 4.00
C GLY A 106 4.44 -17.90 4.40
N SER A 107 4.24 -19.14 4.86
CA SER A 107 5.33 -20.04 5.24
C SER A 107 4.95 -21.49 4.99
N GLY A 108 5.89 -22.42 5.22
CA GLY A 108 5.65 -23.85 5.13
C GLY A 108 4.99 -24.26 3.81
N LYS A 109 3.91 -25.05 3.90
CA LYS A 109 3.16 -25.54 2.74
C LYS A 109 2.32 -24.47 2.03
N ASP A 110 2.03 -23.39 2.71
CA ASP A 110 1.24 -22.26 2.19
C ASP A 110 2.13 -21.11 1.68
N ALA A 111 3.46 -21.33 1.61
CA ALA A 111 4.39 -20.35 1.11
C ALA A 111 4.21 -20.12 -0.40
N ILE A 112 4.14 -18.87 -0.81
CA ILE A 112 3.99 -18.45 -2.20
C ILE A 112 5.06 -17.46 -2.57
N LEU A 113 5.77 -17.77 -3.65
CA LEU A 113 6.74 -16.86 -4.23
C LEU A 113 6.04 -15.84 -5.13
N CYS A 114 6.06 -14.58 -4.72
CA CYS A 114 5.65 -13.46 -5.55
C CYS A 114 6.85 -12.97 -6.34
N THR A 115 6.74 -12.97 -7.65
CA THR A 115 7.78 -12.46 -8.55
C THR A 115 7.26 -11.25 -9.31
N HIS A 116 8.19 -10.39 -9.71
CA HIS A 116 7.91 -9.37 -10.70
C HIS A 116 7.32 -10.02 -11.96
N ARG A 117 6.35 -9.37 -12.58
CA ARG A 117 5.75 -9.80 -13.86
C ARG A 117 5.99 -8.73 -14.90
N GLY A 118 6.58 -9.13 -16.01
CA GLY A 118 6.62 -8.32 -17.21
C GLY A 118 5.25 -8.29 -17.91
N PHE A 119 5.07 -7.39 -18.83
CA PHE A 119 3.85 -7.27 -19.63
C PHE A 119 3.56 -8.56 -20.45
N GLU A 120 4.62 -9.24 -20.90
CA GLU A 120 4.56 -10.46 -21.70
C GLU A 120 4.30 -11.74 -20.87
N ASP A 121 4.32 -11.63 -19.52
CA ASP A 121 4.20 -12.79 -18.64
C ASP A 121 2.75 -13.29 -18.47
N TYR A 122 1.78 -12.68 -19.13
CA TYR A 122 0.38 -13.06 -19.01
C TYR A 122 0.09 -14.48 -19.54
N GLU A 123 0.87 -14.96 -20.51
CA GLU A 123 0.75 -16.31 -21.08
C GLU A 123 1.43 -17.39 -20.22
N HIS A 124 2.44 -17.02 -19.45
CA HIS A 124 3.28 -17.92 -18.67
C HIS A 124 3.06 -17.74 -17.16
N ARG A 125 1.82 -17.72 -16.72
CA ARG A 125 1.45 -17.57 -15.31
C ARG A 125 1.99 -18.72 -14.45
N LYS A 126 3.28 -18.67 -14.13
CA LYS A 126 3.91 -19.70 -13.28
C LYS A 126 3.38 -19.69 -11.86
N ASN A 127 2.97 -18.56 -11.33
CA ASN A 127 2.32 -18.43 -10.01
C ASN A 127 1.42 -17.19 -9.99
N PRO A 128 0.16 -17.29 -10.41
CA PRO A 128 -0.78 -16.22 -10.18
C PRO A 128 -1.08 -16.15 -8.68
N VAL A 129 -0.59 -15.11 -8.02
CA VAL A 129 -1.03 -14.82 -6.66
C VAL A 129 -2.46 -14.33 -6.73
N PHE A 130 -3.37 -15.09 -6.17
CA PHE A 130 -4.76 -14.71 -6.09
C PHE A 130 -5.00 -13.93 -4.78
N LEU A 131 -5.02 -12.63 -4.90
CA LEU A 131 -5.37 -11.73 -3.81
C LEU A 131 -6.88 -11.70 -3.65
N THR A 132 -7.37 -11.95 -2.45
CA THR A 132 -8.78 -11.71 -2.17
C THR A 132 -9.06 -10.25 -1.96
N GLY A 133 -10.24 -9.87 -2.40
CA GLY A 133 -10.75 -8.54 -2.23
C GLY A 133 -10.85 -8.12 -0.76
N ARG A 134 -10.70 -6.86 -0.55
CA ARG A 134 -10.90 -6.17 0.71
C ARG A 134 -12.38 -6.12 1.04
N ILE A 135 -12.77 -6.52 2.26
CA ILE A 135 -14.03 -6.07 2.80
C ILE A 135 -13.84 -4.63 3.21
N LEU A 136 -14.43 -3.76 2.41
CA LEU A 136 -14.40 -2.33 2.70
C LEU A 136 -15.32 -2.03 3.87
N GLY A 137 -14.73 -1.62 4.97
CA GLY A 137 -15.47 -1.03 6.08
C GLY A 137 -15.48 -1.85 7.36
N PRO A 138 -16.08 -1.27 8.38
CA PRO A 138 -16.25 -1.90 9.68
C PRO A 138 -17.34 -2.97 9.63
N ILE A 139 -17.06 -4.13 10.20
CA ILE A 139 -18.03 -5.25 10.28
C ILE A 139 -18.18 -5.77 11.70
N SER A 140 -19.27 -6.50 11.96
CA SER A 140 -19.49 -7.13 13.24
C SER A 140 -18.62 -8.36 13.45
N GLU A 141 -18.34 -8.73 14.69
CA GLU A 141 -17.44 -9.84 15.03
C GLU A 141 -17.93 -11.18 14.45
N ASP A 142 -19.24 -11.44 14.48
CA ASP A 142 -19.86 -12.65 13.94
C ASP A 142 -19.77 -12.77 12.42
N LEU A 143 -19.76 -11.65 11.70
CA LEU A 143 -19.56 -11.61 10.26
C LEU A 143 -18.08 -11.69 9.90
N TYR A 144 -17.21 -11.10 10.71
CA TYR A 144 -15.77 -11.07 10.45
C TYR A 144 -15.20 -12.48 10.27
N GLU A 145 -15.53 -13.38 11.20
CA GLU A 145 -15.09 -14.77 11.12
C GLU A 145 -15.60 -15.48 9.85
N LYS A 146 -16.89 -15.32 9.55
CA LYS A 146 -17.51 -15.96 8.38
C LYS A 146 -16.89 -15.50 7.07
N VAL A 147 -16.58 -14.23 7.00
CA VAL A 147 -15.94 -13.65 5.83
C VAL A 147 -14.49 -14.13 5.69
N CYS A 148 -13.72 -14.14 6.76
CA CYS A 148 -12.38 -14.72 6.75
C CYS A 148 -12.43 -16.19 6.30
N TRP A 149 -13.39 -16.96 6.83
CA TRP A 149 -13.59 -18.36 6.44
C TRP A 149 -13.89 -18.52 4.95
N SER A 150 -14.77 -17.69 4.40
CA SER A 150 -15.17 -17.78 2.99
C SER A 150 -13.99 -17.67 2.01
N TYR A 151 -12.97 -16.89 2.38
CA TYR A 151 -11.77 -16.74 1.57
C TYR A 151 -10.69 -17.79 1.88
N ILE A 152 -10.39 -18.01 3.15
CA ILE A 152 -9.25 -18.86 3.55
C ILE A 152 -9.47 -20.33 3.18
N GLN A 153 -10.72 -20.79 3.19
CA GLN A 153 -11.05 -22.15 2.77
C GLN A 153 -10.89 -22.41 1.26
N GLU A 154 -10.89 -21.33 0.46
CA GLU A 154 -10.82 -21.45 -1.01
C GLU A 154 -9.38 -21.78 -1.45
N PRO A 155 -9.14 -22.96 -2.06
CA PRO A 155 -7.78 -23.39 -2.42
C PRO A 155 -7.07 -22.48 -3.42
N LEU A 156 -7.83 -21.77 -4.25
CA LEU A 156 -7.28 -20.84 -5.24
C LEU A 156 -6.84 -19.51 -4.65
N VAL A 157 -7.21 -19.24 -3.39
CA VAL A 157 -6.81 -18.01 -2.71
C VAL A 157 -5.47 -18.20 -2.03
N ASP A 158 -4.52 -17.38 -2.40
CA ASP A 158 -3.14 -17.43 -1.93
C ASP A 158 -2.86 -16.49 -0.77
N TYR A 159 -3.62 -15.39 -0.69
CA TYR A 159 -3.33 -14.30 0.22
C TYR A 159 -4.58 -13.47 0.52
N ILE A 160 -4.75 -13.08 1.77
CA ILE A 160 -5.76 -12.10 2.17
C ILE A 160 -5.09 -10.76 2.44
N ALA A 161 -5.42 -9.77 1.61
CA ALA A 161 -4.84 -8.44 1.72
C ALA A 161 -5.35 -7.67 2.94
N PHE A 162 -6.64 -7.76 3.22
CA PHE A 162 -7.27 -6.99 4.28
C PHE A 162 -8.71 -7.48 4.54
N GLN A 163 -9.07 -7.73 5.79
CA GLN A 163 -10.36 -8.32 6.13
C GLN A 163 -11.40 -7.33 6.68
N GLY A 164 -11.04 -6.08 6.84
CA GLY A 164 -11.87 -5.07 7.52
C GLY A 164 -11.56 -4.94 9.01
N ASN A 165 -12.29 -4.09 9.69
CA ASN A 165 -12.13 -3.80 11.11
C ASN A 165 -13.40 -4.13 11.89
N LEU A 166 -13.24 -4.54 13.14
CA LEU A 166 -14.38 -4.74 14.03
C LEU A 166 -15.00 -3.41 14.48
N THR A 167 -16.32 -3.32 14.39
CA THR A 167 -17.08 -2.15 14.89
C THR A 167 -17.18 -2.12 16.39
N LYS A 168 -17.21 -3.29 17.01
CA LYS A 168 -17.42 -3.46 18.46
C LYS A 168 -16.61 -4.65 18.97
N ILE A 169 -16.17 -4.57 20.21
CA ILE A 169 -15.63 -5.70 20.98
C ILE A 169 -16.43 -5.79 22.27
N HIS A 170 -16.96 -6.98 22.59
CA HIS A 170 -17.81 -7.18 23.76
C HIS A 170 -18.92 -6.13 23.89
N ASN A 171 -19.58 -5.80 22.78
CA ASN A 171 -20.61 -4.76 22.66
C ASN A 171 -20.15 -3.31 22.92
N VAL A 172 -18.86 -3.07 23.14
CA VAL A 172 -18.29 -1.73 23.25
C VAL A 172 -17.83 -1.26 21.88
N PRO A 173 -18.30 -0.10 21.39
CA PRO A 173 -17.85 0.44 20.11
C PRO A 173 -16.33 0.68 20.09
N VAL A 174 -15.70 0.32 18.97
CA VAL A 174 -14.27 0.63 18.76
C VAL A 174 -14.14 2.09 18.39
N THR A 175 -13.41 2.83 19.21
CA THR A 175 -13.15 4.25 19.00
C THR A 175 -11.75 4.42 18.38
N PRO A 176 -11.62 5.15 17.27
CA PRO A 176 -10.33 5.46 16.68
C PRO A 176 -9.36 6.13 17.65
N ASN A 177 -8.07 5.84 17.50
CA ASN A 177 -6.99 6.36 18.36
C ASN A 177 -7.14 6.01 19.85
N SER A 178 -7.82 4.93 20.18
CA SER A 178 -8.00 4.45 21.54
C SER A 178 -7.35 3.08 21.76
N PRO A 179 -7.12 2.66 23.03
CA PRO A 179 -6.67 1.29 23.33
C PRO A 179 -7.63 0.21 22.82
N TRP A 180 -8.92 0.52 22.62
CA TRP A 180 -9.89 -0.38 22.04
C TRP A 180 -9.60 -0.72 20.58
N GLU A 181 -9.04 0.20 19.83
CA GLU A 181 -8.62 -0.05 18.45
C GLU A 181 -7.51 -1.09 18.40
N MET A 182 -6.52 -1.03 19.29
CA MET A 182 -5.48 -2.06 19.41
C MET A 182 -6.07 -3.42 19.80
N LEU A 183 -7.01 -3.44 20.74
CA LEU A 183 -7.66 -4.68 21.16
C LEU A 183 -8.48 -5.28 20.03
N ALA A 184 -9.18 -4.45 19.24
CA ALA A 184 -9.89 -4.89 18.05
C ALA A 184 -8.97 -5.56 17.04
N GLU A 185 -7.82 -4.96 16.81
CA GLU A 185 -6.82 -5.49 15.89
C GLU A 185 -6.26 -6.83 16.36
N MET A 186 -5.89 -6.93 17.62
CA MET A 186 -5.44 -8.20 18.22
C MET A 186 -6.54 -9.29 18.09
N LYS A 187 -7.80 -8.91 18.25
CA LYS A 187 -8.94 -9.83 18.09
C LYS A 187 -9.06 -10.27 16.62
N CYS A 188 -8.95 -9.35 15.66
CA CYS A 188 -8.94 -9.67 14.24
C CYS A 188 -7.85 -10.68 13.90
N ILE A 189 -6.61 -10.44 14.35
CA ILE A 189 -5.49 -11.37 14.15
C ILE A 189 -5.79 -12.74 14.75
N SER A 190 -6.36 -12.77 15.96
CA SER A 190 -6.72 -14.02 16.62
C SER A 190 -7.75 -14.82 15.81
N ILE A 191 -8.80 -14.16 15.32
CA ILE A 191 -9.83 -14.78 14.50
C ILE A 191 -9.24 -15.34 13.20
N VAL A 192 -8.42 -14.55 12.48
CA VAL A 192 -7.80 -15.03 11.24
C VAL A 192 -6.93 -16.23 11.47
N LYS A 193 -6.07 -16.22 12.49
CA LYS A 193 -5.21 -17.36 12.82
C LYS A 193 -6.03 -18.59 13.21
N ASP A 194 -7.15 -18.43 13.88
CA ASP A 194 -8.02 -19.55 14.19
C ASP A 194 -8.70 -20.12 12.94
N VAL A 195 -9.20 -19.27 12.08
CA VAL A 195 -9.75 -19.66 10.78
C VAL A 195 -8.72 -20.38 9.93
N CYS A 196 -7.48 -19.87 9.84
CA CYS A 196 -6.40 -20.52 9.09
C CYS A 196 -6.14 -21.93 9.62
N ARG A 197 -6.10 -22.12 10.93
CA ARG A 197 -5.91 -23.46 11.55
C ARG A 197 -7.06 -24.40 11.19
N ARG A 198 -8.30 -23.95 11.32
CA ARG A 198 -9.50 -24.76 11.01
C ARG A 198 -9.60 -25.11 9.52
N ALA A 199 -9.16 -24.21 8.65
CA ALA A 199 -9.07 -24.43 7.20
C ALA A 199 -7.87 -25.32 6.81
N CYS A 200 -7.09 -25.82 7.76
CA CYS A 200 -5.87 -26.58 7.52
C CYS A 200 -4.81 -25.80 6.74
N ARG A 201 -4.79 -24.48 6.87
CA ARG A 201 -3.83 -23.56 6.25
C ARG A 201 -3.16 -22.66 7.30
N PRO A 202 -2.44 -23.23 8.29
CA PRO A 202 -1.91 -22.47 9.43
C PRO A 202 -0.87 -21.42 9.03
N ASP A 203 -0.20 -21.63 7.91
CA ASP A 203 0.90 -20.82 7.40
C ASP A 203 0.45 -19.85 6.30
N PHE A 204 -0.86 -19.75 6.08
CA PHE A 204 -1.47 -18.92 5.05
C PHE A 204 -1.05 -17.45 5.16
N ALA A 205 -0.76 -16.85 4.01
CA ALA A 205 -0.33 -15.45 3.95
C ALA A 205 -1.49 -14.50 4.30
N ASP A 206 -1.28 -13.71 5.34
CA ASP A 206 -2.17 -12.67 5.80
C ASP A 206 -1.45 -11.33 5.68
N GLY A 207 -1.99 -10.43 4.90
CA GLY A 207 -1.43 -9.12 4.60
C GLY A 207 -1.46 -8.10 5.73
N GLY A 208 -1.50 -8.57 6.88
CA GLY A 208 -1.55 -8.10 8.23
C GLY A 208 -0.96 -6.77 8.67
N ILE A 209 -0.69 -5.82 7.81
CA ILE A 209 -0.58 -4.45 8.30
C ILE A 209 -2.00 -3.93 8.45
N ARG A 210 -2.60 -4.36 9.51
CA ARG A 210 -3.79 -3.76 10.05
C ARG A 210 -3.31 -2.52 10.75
N THR A 211 -3.38 -1.43 10.02
CA THR A 211 -3.15 -0.16 10.67
C THR A 211 -4.22 0.03 11.72
N LEU A 212 -3.83 0.51 12.85
CA LEU A 212 -4.68 1.01 13.91
C LEU A 212 -5.66 2.09 13.43
N ALA A 213 -5.99 2.12 12.20
CA ALA A 213 -6.62 3.27 11.65
C ALA A 213 -7.96 2.88 11.05
N LEU A 214 -8.93 2.60 11.89
CA LEU A 214 -10.28 3.09 11.60
C LEU A 214 -10.21 4.55 11.15
N SER A 215 -9.30 5.34 11.71
CA SER A 215 -9.07 6.74 11.36
C SER A 215 -8.38 6.97 10.03
N ALA A 216 -7.35 6.24 9.66
CA ALA A 216 -6.59 6.54 8.44
C ALA A 216 -7.20 5.94 7.16
N GLN A 217 -8.02 4.91 7.26
CA GLN A 217 -8.60 4.25 6.09
C GLN A 217 -10.06 4.60 5.82
N THR A 218 -10.76 5.17 6.77
CA THR A 218 -12.16 5.58 6.61
C THR A 218 -12.31 7.04 6.22
N VAL A 219 -11.24 7.81 6.22
CA VAL A 219 -11.22 9.24 5.91
C VAL A 219 -10.54 9.55 4.56
N ALA A 220 -10.02 8.53 3.87
CA ALA A 220 -9.46 8.69 2.54
C ALA A 220 -10.51 8.43 1.45
#